data_db34e5a0ecd92fe2a66d316e2edfdb77
#
_entry.id   db34e5a0ecd92fe2a66d316e2edfdb77
#
_cell.length_a   1.000
_cell.length_b   1.000
_cell.length_c   1.000
_cell.angle_alpha   90.00
_cell.angle_beta   90.00
_cell.angle_gamma   90.00
#
_symmetry.space_group_name_H-M   'P 1'
#
loop_
_entity.id
_entity.type
_entity.pdbx_description
1 polymer ?
#
loop_
_entity_poly.entity_id
_entity_poly.type
_entity_poly.pdbx_seq_one_letter_code
_entity_poly.pdbx_strand_id
1 'polypeptide(L)'
;MAELFGFQITRVKDTPDPKQSFTQPSADDGTQTVSAGGYFGQYLDMEGNAKTEQDLIRRYREISIHPECDMAVEDIVNEAIVANEIDRDPVRVDLTDTDFSDKVKRKVEDEFKEILRLMNFSTKGHDIFRRWYVDGRIYYHKVIDRESPVRGITELRYIDPRKIKKIREIKKGRPIDMANIQVVHDYNEYFLYNEKGVAGPGMASGGIKIATDAIAFCPSGLVDLNKNMVMGYMHKAIKPVNQLRMIEDAVVIYRIAR
;
A
#
# COMPACT_ATOMS: atom_id res chain seq x y z
N MET A 1 41.72 11.09 14.83
CA MET A 1 41.25 12.00 15.88
C MET A 1 42.09 13.24 15.77
N ALA A 2 41.50 14.40 15.62
CA ALA A 2 42.26 15.67 15.59
C ALA A 2 41.97 16.38 16.89
N GLU A 3 43.01 16.74 17.63
CA GLU A 3 42.93 17.58 18.82
C GLU A 3 43.28 19.03 18.43
N LEU A 4 42.37 19.94 18.74
CA LEU A 4 42.61 21.36 18.56
C LEU A 4 42.32 22.10 19.90
N PHE A 5 43.33 22.75 20.44
CA PHE A 5 43.27 23.51 21.73
C PHE A 5 42.74 22.69 22.93
N GLY A 6 43.09 21.39 23.03
CA GLY A 6 42.65 20.55 24.15
C GLY A 6 41.20 20.02 24.01
N PHE A 7 40.54 20.28 22.91
CA PHE A 7 39.23 19.73 22.60
C PHE A 7 39.38 18.59 21.57
N GLN A 8 38.84 17.42 21.90
CA GLN A 8 38.73 16.31 20.93
C GLN A 8 37.56 16.60 19.97
N ILE A 9 37.90 16.86 18.73
CA ILE A 9 36.89 16.96 17.68
C ILE A 9 36.52 15.54 17.24
N THR A 10 35.49 15.01 17.87
CA THR A 10 34.83 13.75 17.41
C THR A 10 33.78 14.10 16.39
N ARG A 11 33.98 13.65 15.16
CA ARG A 11 32.92 13.74 14.15
C ARG A 11 31.79 12.83 14.63
N VAL A 12 30.69 13.43 15.11
CA VAL A 12 29.48 12.67 15.40
C VAL A 12 29.07 12.03 14.09
N LYS A 13 29.10 10.71 14.00
CA LYS A 13 28.49 9.99 12.91
C LYS A 13 26.99 10.18 13.09
N ASP A 14 26.37 10.98 12.25
CA ASP A 14 24.91 11.19 12.19
C ASP A 14 24.12 9.94 11.74
N THR A 15 24.79 8.83 11.52
CA THR A 15 24.13 7.53 11.32
C THR A 15 23.99 6.90 12.70
N PRO A 16 22.77 6.75 13.22
CA PRO A 16 22.55 5.94 14.42
C PRO A 16 23.15 4.57 14.16
N ASP A 17 23.93 4.05 15.07
CA ASP A 17 24.44 2.68 15.01
C ASP A 17 23.27 1.77 14.69
N PRO A 18 23.35 0.93 13.64
CA PRO A 18 22.26 0.04 13.30
C PRO A 18 21.98 -0.82 14.54
N LYS A 19 20.78 -0.62 15.13
CA LYS A 19 20.36 -1.40 16.29
C LYS A 19 20.36 -2.86 15.89
N GLN A 20 21.35 -3.61 16.36
CA GLN A 20 21.45 -5.02 16.09
C GLN A 20 20.30 -5.73 16.81
N SER A 21 19.44 -6.40 16.06
CA SER A 21 18.35 -7.21 16.58
C SER A 21 18.25 -8.50 15.80
N PHE A 22 17.91 -9.56 16.50
CA PHE A 22 17.55 -10.84 15.85
C PHE A 22 16.09 -10.84 15.36
N THR A 23 15.28 -9.87 15.82
CA THR A 23 13.91 -9.70 15.38
C THR A 23 13.83 -8.72 14.22
N GLN A 24 12.94 -9.01 13.27
CA GLN A 24 12.67 -8.12 12.15
C GLN A 24 11.91 -6.88 12.64
N PRO A 25 12.18 -5.68 12.07
CA PRO A 25 11.35 -4.52 12.35
C PRO A 25 9.90 -4.81 11.92
N SER A 26 8.93 -4.46 12.78
CA SER A 26 7.52 -4.64 12.46
C SER A 26 7.13 -3.78 11.25
N ALA A 27 6.40 -4.37 10.31
CA ALA A 27 5.78 -3.65 9.21
C ALA A 27 4.28 -3.60 9.47
N ASP A 28 3.70 -2.40 9.49
CA ASP A 28 2.25 -2.21 9.69
C ASP A 28 1.54 -1.87 8.37
N ASP A 29 2.27 -1.83 7.26
CA ASP A 29 1.82 -1.47 5.93
C ASP A 29 1.64 -2.68 4.98
N GLY A 30 1.67 -3.91 5.51
CA GLY A 30 1.56 -5.14 4.73
C GLY A 30 2.77 -5.42 3.84
N THR A 31 3.92 -4.78 4.13
CA THR A 31 5.17 -5.05 3.42
C THR A 31 5.60 -6.49 3.62
N GLN A 32 5.78 -7.23 2.53
CA GLN A 32 6.24 -8.60 2.61
C GLN A 32 7.74 -8.66 2.82
N THR A 33 8.14 -9.32 3.90
CA THR A 33 9.55 -9.56 4.21
C THR A 33 10.04 -10.83 3.51
N VAL A 34 11.12 -10.70 2.76
CA VAL A 34 11.75 -11.80 2.03
C VAL A 34 13.20 -11.91 2.48
N SER A 35 13.63 -13.11 2.83
CA SER A 35 15.06 -13.43 2.98
C SER A 35 15.68 -13.59 1.59
N ALA A 36 16.92 -13.17 1.39
CA ALA A 36 17.61 -13.27 0.10
C ALA A 36 17.46 -14.67 -0.51
N GLY A 37 16.76 -14.77 -1.66
CA GLY A 37 16.41 -16.04 -2.29
C GLY A 37 15.04 -16.61 -1.89
N GLY A 38 14.21 -15.85 -1.18
CA GLY A 38 13.05 -16.33 -0.48
C GLY A 38 11.73 -16.32 -1.24
N TYR A 39 10.81 -16.99 -0.62
CA TYR A 39 9.45 -17.31 -1.01
C TYR A 39 8.49 -16.19 -0.65
N PHE A 40 7.58 -15.81 -1.54
CA PHE A 40 6.49 -14.87 -1.23
C PHE A 40 5.43 -15.57 -0.37
N GLY A 41 5.04 -14.94 0.75
CA GLY A 41 4.04 -15.45 1.65
C GLY A 41 2.69 -15.68 0.95
N GLN A 42 2.03 -16.75 1.34
CA GLN A 42 0.66 -17.07 0.94
C GLN A 42 -0.24 -16.87 2.16
N TYR A 43 -1.43 -16.35 1.94
CA TYR A 43 -2.49 -16.31 2.93
C TYR A 43 -3.25 -17.63 2.91
N LEU A 44 -3.40 -18.25 4.08
CA LEU A 44 -4.31 -19.38 4.27
C LEU A 44 -5.70 -18.83 4.62
N ASP A 45 -6.66 -19.04 3.73
CA ASP A 45 -8.06 -18.72 4.00
C ASP A 45 -8.61 -19.65 5.10
N MET A 46 -9.70 -19.26 5.77
CA MET A 46 -10.39 -20.12 6.75
C MET A 46 -10.84 -21.47 6.15
N GLU A 47 -10.89 -21.59 4.83
CA GLU A 47 -11.16 -22.81 4.07
C GLU A 47 -9.89 -23.63 3.76
N GLY A 48 -8.70 -23.23 4.28
CA GLY A 48 -7.45 -23.95 4.09
C GLY A 48 -6.76 -23.76 2.74
N ASN A 49 -7.31 -22.92 1.85
CA ASN A 49 -6.71 -22.65 0.55
C ASN A 49 -5.70 -21.50 0.62
N ALA A 50 -4.48 -21.75 0.16
CA ALA A 50 -3.47 -20.71 0.03
C ALA A 50 -3.86 -19.74 -1.13
N LYS A 51 -4.08 -18.48 -0.79
CA LYS A 51 -4.42 -17.43 -1.78
C LYS A 51 -3.31 -16.41 -1.86
N THR A 52 -3.03 -15.99 -3.08
CA THR A 52 -2.12 -14.88 -3.32
C THR A 52 -2.85 -13.55 -3.11
N GLU A 53 -2.09 -12.49 -2.87
CA GLU A 53 -2.63 -11.15 -2.74
C GLU A 53 -3.44 -10.71 -3.98
N GLN A 54 -3.02 -11.15 -5.17
CA GLN A 54 -3.73 -10.91 -6.42
C GLN A 54 -5.08 -11.62 -6.49
N ASP A 55 -5.15 -12.86 -6.00
CA ASP A 55 -6.39 -13.63 -5.97
C ASP A 55 -7.39 -12.98 -5.02
N LEU A 56 -6.92 -12.42 -3.88
CA LEU A 56 -7.76 -11.67 -2.97
C LEU A 56 -8.31 -10.40 -3.63
N ILE A 57 -7.47 -9.60 -4.30
CA ILE A 57 -7.93 -8.39 -5.00
C ILE A 57 -8.94 -8.74 -6.08
N ARG A 58 -8.71 -9.80 -6.85
CA ARG A 58 -9.67 -10.27 -7.87
C ARG A 58 -11.01 -10.61 -7.22
N ARG A 59 -10.99 -11.33 -6.11
CA ARG A 59 -12.18 -11.72 -5.37
C ARG A 59 -12.93 -10.52 -4.77
N TYR A 60 -12.22 -9.52 -4.25
CA TYR A 60 -12.84 -8.27 -3.79
C TYR A 60 -13.58 -7.56 -4.93
N ARG A 61 -12.97 -7.47 -6.11
CA ARG A 61 -13.60 -6.88 -7.29
C ARG A 61 -14.81 -7.67 -7.75
N GLU A 62 -14.77 -9.01 -7.72
CA GLU A 62 -15.91 -9.86 -8.06
C GLU A 62 -17.09 -9.66 -7.09
N ILE A 63 -16.80 -9.56 -5.78
CA ILE A 63 -17.82 -9.33 -4.76
C ILE A 63 -18.39 -7.92 -4.85
N SER A 64 -17.58 -6.93 -5.17
CA SER A 64 -18.03 -5.54 -5.28
C SER A 64 -19.02 -5.29 -6.42
N ILE A 65 -19.18 -6.23 -7.35
CA ILE A 65 -20.15 -6.18 -8.45
C ILE A 65 -21.50 -6.79 -8.01
N HIS A 66 -21.53 -7.53 -6.89
CA HIS A 66 -22.80 -8.07 -6.38
C HIS A 66 -23.74 -6.94 -5.97
N PRO A 67 -25.03 -6.93 -6.35
CA PRO A 67 -25.91 -5.77 -6.22
C PRO A 67 -25.96 -5.16 -4.82
N GLU A 68 -26.04 -5.99 -3.77
CA GLU A 68 -26.10 -5.52 -2.38
C GLU A 68 -24.77 -4.90 -1.92
N CYS A 69 -23.65 -5.48 -2.38
CA CYS A 69 -22.32 -4.94 -2.08
C CYS A 69 -22.03 -3.68 -2.87
N ASP A 70 -22.45 -3.63 -4.12
CA ASP A 70 -22.29 -2.48 -5.00
C ASP A 70 -23.01 -1.26 -4.45
N MET A 71 -24.29 -1.41 -4.09
CA MET A 71 -25.09 -0.37 -3.43
C MET A 71 -24.42 0.14 -2.14
N ALA A 72 -24.00 -0.78 -1.28
CA ALA A 72 -23.37 -0.40 -0.01
C ALA A 72 -22.03 0.34 -0.22
N VAL A 73 -21.23 -0.08 -1.20
CA VAL A 73 -19.97 0.60 -1.56
C VAL A 73 -20.26 1.98 -2.15
N GLU A 74 -21.30 2.10 -2.99
CA GLU A 74 -21.69 3.36 -3.60
C GLU A 74 -22.19 4.38 -2.55
N ASP A 75 -22.99 3.94 -1.59
CA ASP A 75 -23.41 4.76 -0.47
C ASP A 75 -22.22 5.28 0.34
N ILE A 76 -21.26 4.40 0.68
CA ILE A 76 -20.04 4.78 1.41
C ILE A 76 -19.19 5.78 0.60
N VAL A 77 -19.06 5.59 -0.70
CA VAL A 77 -18.28 6.49 -1.56
C VAL A 77 -18.97 7.85 -1.66
N ASN A 78 -20.30 7.87 -1.81
CA ASN A 78 -21.07 9.11 -1.89
C ASN A 78 -21.03 9.91 -0.58
N GLU A 79 -21.02 9.22 0.57
CA GLU A 79 -20.88 9.88 1.87
C GLU A 79 -19.44 10.38 2.13
N ALA A 80 -18.43 9.66 1.63
CA ALA A 80 -17.03 10.02 1.86
C ALA A 80 -16.55 11.15 0.96
N ILE A 81 -17.02 11.20 -0.29
CA ILE A 81 -16.58 12.17 -1.29
C ILE A 81 -17.74 13.13 -1.60
N VAL A 82 -17.88 14.12 -0.75
CA VAL A 82 -18.89 15.17 -0.89
C VAL A 82 -18.23 16.43 -1.38
N ALA A 83 -18.62 16.92 -2.56
CA ALA A 83 -18.17 18.22 -3.04
C ALA A 83 -18.84 19.35 -2.25
N ASN A 84 -18.04 20.32 -1.79
CA ASN A 84 -18.59 21.51 -1.17
C ASN A 84 -19.24 22.40 -2.24
N GLU A 85 -20.41 22.98 -1.93
CA GLU A 85 -21.14 23.86 -2.86
C GLU A 85 -20.34 25.12 -3.26
N ILE A 86 -19.45 25.61 -2.38
CA ILE A 86 -18.72 26.87 -2.59
C ILE A 86 -17.49 26.66 -3.46
N ASP A 87 -16.63 25.69 -3.13
CA ASP A 87 -15.32 25.53 -3.76
C ASP A 87 -15.24 24.33 -4.70
N ARG A 88 -16.24 23.47 -4.69
CA ARG A 88 -16.29 22.19 -5.44
C ARG A 88 -15.13 21.22 -5.16
N ASP A 89 -14.30 21.54 -4.18
CA ASP A 89 -13.20 20.68 -3.78
C ASP A 89 -13.68 19.73 -2.67
N PRO A 90 -13.66 18.40 -2.90
CA PRO A 90 -14.13 17.43 -1.91
C PRO A 90 -13.18 17.24 -0.74
N VAL A 91 -11.95 17.74 -0.83
CA VAL A 91 -10.91 17.58 0.20
C VAL A 91 -10.16 18.88 0.40
N ARG A 92 -9.90 19.24 1.67
CA ARG A 92 -9.10 20.41 2.07
C ARG A 92 -8.03 20.02 3.08
N VAL A 93 -6.94 20.78 3.10
CA VAL A 93 -5.95 20.72 4.16
C VAL A 93 -6.35 21.74 5.23
N ASP A 94 -6.49 21.28 6.46
CA ASP A 94 -6.65 22.13 7.63
C ASP A 94 -5.31 22.28 8.35
N LEU A 95 -4.79 23.51 8.40
CA LEU A 95 -3.53 23.86 9.01
C LEU A 95 -3.71 24.82 10.20
N THR A 96 -4.95 24.94 10.73
CA THR A 96 -5.28 25.90 11.80
C THR A 96 -4.48 25.59 13.07
N ASP A 97 -4.35 24.32 13.45
CA ASP A 97 -3.67 23.89 14.68
C ASP A 97 -2.16 23.66 14.51
N THR A 98 -1.56 24.17 13.42
CA THR A 98 -0.12 24.01 13.18
C THR A 98 0.64 25.29 13.51
N ASP A 99 1.84 25.15 14.11
CA ASP A 99 2.75 26.27 14.44
C ASP A 99 3.52 26.83 13.24
N PHE A 100 3.07 26.54 12.01
CA PHE A 100 3.73 27.04 10.81
C PHE A 100 3.43 28.51 10.55
N SER A 101 4.41 29.24 10.00
CA SER A 101 4.16 30.60 9.53
C SER A 101 3.15 30.63 8.37
N ASP A 102 2.40 31.73 8.24
CA ASP A 102 1.38 31.88 7.19
C ASP A 102 1.92 31.68 5.78
N LYS A 103 3.20 32.03 5.56
CA LYS A 103 3.86 31.81 4.26
C LYS A 103 4.04 30.32 3.98
N VAL A 104 4.35 29.52 4.99
CA VAL A 104 4.49 28.06 4.86
C VAL A 104 3.13 27.42 4.68
N LYS A 105 2.11 27.83 5.44
CA LYS A 105 0.73 27.34 5.31
C LYS A 105 0.22 27.51 3.88
N ARG A 106 0.32 28.71 3.33
CA ARG A 106 -0.08 28.98 1.92
C ARG A 106 0.65 28.09 0.92
N LYS A 107 1.97 27.92 1.09
CA LYS A 107 2.73 27.06 0.19
C LYS A 107 2.29 25.61 0.26
N VAL A 108 1.97 25.07 1.45
CA VAL A 108 1.44 23.71 1.61
C VAL A 108 0.07 23.56 0.95
N GLU A 109 -0.81 24.54 1.11
CA GLU A 109 -2.12 24.58 0.44
C GLU A 109 -1.99 24.61 -1.09
N ASP A 110 -1.08 25.42 -1.62
CA ASP A 110 -0.84 25.50 -3.06
C ASP A 110 -0.30 24.18 -3.64
N GLU A 111 0.66 23.55 -2.98
CA GLU A 111 1.20 22.26 -3.38
C GLU A 111 0.13 21.15 -3.29
N PHE A 112 -0.73 21.20 -2.27
CA PHE A 112 -1.82 20.24 -2.14
C PHE A 112 -2.85 20.39 -3.27
N LYS A 113 -3.22 21.62 -3.63
CA LYS A 113 -4.10 21.89 -4.77
C LYS A 113 -3.50 21.37 -6.07
N GLU A 114 -2.18 21.51 -6.24
CA GLU A 114 -1.51 20.98 -7.43
C GLU A 114 -1.57 19.44 -7.48
N ILE A 115 -1.41 18.76 -6.35
CA ILE A 115 -1.59 17.28 -6.28
C ILE A 115 -3.02 16.90 -6.65
N LEU A 116 -4.03 17.57 -6.11
CA LEU A 116 -5.43 17.32 -6.45
C LEU A 116 -5.70 17.52 -7.95
N ARG A 117 -5.09 18.56 -8.54
CA ARG A 117 -5.15 18.83 -9.98
C ARG A 117 -4.52 17.72 -10.81
N LEU A 118 -3.33 17.25 -10.42
CA LEU A 118 -2.63 16.13 -11.10
C LEU A 118 -3.43 14.84 -11.05
N MET A 119 -4.14 14.59 -9.94
CA MET A 119 -5.03 13.44 -9.80
C MET A 119 -6.38 13.64 -10.53
N ASN A 120 -6.70 14.86 -10.95
CA ASN A 120 -8.04 15.27 -11.39
C ASN A 120 -9.12 14.86 -10.38
N PHE A 121 -8.84 15.13 -9.10
CA PHE A 121 -9.60 14.57 -7.98
C PHE A 121 -11.04 15.07 -7.93
N SER A 122 -11.31 16.31 -8.35
CA SER A 122 -12.66 16.89 -8.44
C SER A 122 -13.61 16.08 -9.34
N THR A 123 -13.07 15.44 -10.39
CA THR A 123 -13.86 14.62 -11.33
C THR A 123 -13.77 13.14 -11.04
N LYS A 124 -12.57 12.66 -10.62
CA LYS A 124 -12.27 11.23 -10.44
C LYS A 124 -12.26 10.78 -8.98
N GLY A 125 -12.54 11.68 -8.02
CA GLY A 125 -12.45 11.38 -6.59
C GLY A 125 -13.26 10.16 -6.17
N HIS A 126 -14.50 10.04 -6.64
CA HIS A 126 -15.36 8.88 -6.40
C HIS A 126 -14.72 7.58 -6.88
N ASP A 127 -14.23 7.56 -8.13
CA ASP A 127 -13.60 6.37 -8.71
C ASP A 127 -12.30 6.00 -7.99
N ILE A 128 -11.49 6.99 -7.62
CA ILE A 128 -10.25 6.79 -6.87
C ILE A 128 -10.55 6.19 -5.49
N PHE A 129 -11.50 6.77 -4.76
CA PHE A 129 -11.87 6.29 -3.43
C PHE A 129 -12.51 4.90 -3.50
N ARG A 130 -13.42 4.65 -4.46
CA ARG A 130 -14.02 3.34 -4.69
C ARG A 130 -12.95 2.26 -4.93
N ARG A 131 -11.97 2.54 -5.81
CA ARG A 131 -10.86 1.61 -6.06
C ARG A 131 -10.05 1.32 -4.81
N TRP A 132 -9.71 2.36 -4.04
CA TRP A 132 -9.00 2.20 -2.79
C TRP A 132 -9.80 1.38 -1.78
N TYR A 133 -11.09 1.64 -1.65
CA TYR A 133 -11.98 0.93 -0.72
C TYR A 133 -12.13 -0.55 -1.07
N VAL A 134 -12.34 -0.87 -2.34
CA VAL A 134 -12.50 -2.25 -2.83
C VAL A 134 -11.19 -3.02 -2.76
N ASP A 135 -10.12 -2.48 -3.35
CA ASP A 135 -8.82 -3.17 -3.45
C ASP A 135 -8.04 -3.15 -2.12
N GLY A 136 -8.41 -2.27 -1.19
CA GLY A 136 -7.72 -2.04 0.08
C GLY A 136 -6.37 -1.35 -0.03
N ARG A 137 -6.02 -0.88 -1.23
CA ARG A 137 -4.76 -0.18 -1.50
C ARG A 137 -4.80 0.54 -2.82
N ILE A 138 -4.00 1.59 -2.95
CA ILE A 138 -3.82 2.31 -4.20
C ILE A 138 -2.36 2.67 -4.40
N TYR A 139 -1.91 2.63 -5.66
CA TYR A 139 -0.54 2.95 -6.05
C TYR A 139 -0.54 3.97 -7.17
N TYR A 140 0.32 4.97 -7.04
CA TYR A 140 0.62 5.93 -8.09
C TYR A 140 2.12 6.01 -8.33
N HIS A 141 2.52 5.94 -9.58
CA HIS A 141 3.89 6.26 -9.99
C HIS A 141 4.02 7.77 -10.12
N LYS A 142 4.98 8.33 -9.38
CA LYS A 142 5.34 9.75 -9.45
C LYS A 142 6.29 9.96 -10.62
N VAL A 143 5.80 10.56 -11.70
CA VAL A 143 6.60 10.88 -12.87
C VAL A 143 7.23 12.25 -12.67
N ILE A 144 8.55 12.31 -12.76
CA ILE A 144 9.35 13.54 -12.64
C ILE A 144 10.10 13.72 -13.95
N ASP A 145 10.12 14.95 -14.46
CA ASP A 145 10.91 15.30 -15.64
C ASP A 145 12.40 15.24 -15.32
N ARG A 146 13.12 14.42 -16.06
CA ARG A 146 14.58 14.24 -15.88
C ARG A 146 15.39 15.47 -16.31
N GLU A 147 14.88 16.24 -17.27
CA GLU A 147 15.55 17.46 -17.77
C GLU A 147 15.36 18.63 -16.81
N SER A 148 14.25 18.64 -16.09
CA SER A 148 13.88 19.73 -15.17
C SER A 148 13.32 19.19 -13.85
N PRO A 149 14.13 18.50 -13.01
CA PRO A 149 13.63 17.86 -11.78
C PRO A 149 13.12 18.88 -10.73
N VAL A 150 13.52 20.13 -10.85
CA VAL A 150 13.06 21.24 -9.98
C VAL A 150 11.56 21.52 -10.11
N ARG A 151 10.95 21.12 -11.23
CA ARG A 151 9.49 21.26 -11.43
C ARG A 151 8.67 20.32 -10.55
N GLY A 152 9.30 19.35 -9.90
CA GLY A 152 8.60 18.37 -9.05
C GLY A 152 7.88 17.30 -9.85
N ILE A 153 6.74 16.84 -9.32
CA ILE A 153 5.92 15.79 -9.94
C ILE A 153 5.14 16.39 -11.10
N THR A 154 5.33 15.85 -12.30
CA THR A 154 4.62 16.27 -13.51
C THR A 154 3.36 15.48 -13.79
N GLU A 155 3.32 14.22 -13.37
CA GLU A 155 2.19 13.32 -13.59
C GLU A 155 2.12 12.24 -12.50
N LEU A 156 0.89 11.85 -12.14
CA LEU A 156 0.61 10.71 -11.26
C LEU A 156 -0.08 9.60 -12.06
N ARG A 157 0.62 8.50 -12.31
CA ARG A 157 0.09 7.35 -13.05
C ARG A 157 -0.40 6.27 -12.11
N TYR A 158 -1.67 5.95 -12.21
CA TYR A 158 -2.24 4.83 -11.47
C TYR A 158 -1.61 3.49 -11.89
N ILE A 159 -1.30 2.65 -10.90
CA ILE A 159 -0.81 1.29 -11.12
C ILE A 159 -1.81 0.30 -10.52
N ASP A 160 -2.21 -0.72 -11.30
CA ASP A 160 -3.08 -1.78 -10.79
C ASP A 160 -2.38 -2.54 -9.64
N PRO A 161 -3.00 -2.63 -8.45
CA PRO A 161 -2.42 -3.32 -7.29
C PRO A 161 -2.02 -4.78 -7.54
N ARG A 162 -2.58 -5.42 -8.56
CA ARG A 162 -2.20 -6.78 -8.95
C ARG A 162 -0.83 -6.87 -9.63
N LYS A 163 -0.31 -5.74 -10.13
CA LYS A 163 0.94 -5.67 -10.89
C LYS A 163 2.13 -5.20 -10.06
N ILE A 164 1.88 -4.71 -8.87
CA ILE A 164 2.92 -4.13 -8.01
C ILE A 164 2.82 -4.67 -6.59
N LYS A 165 3.98 -4.83 -5.94
CA LYS A 165 4.07 -5.28 -4.55
C LYS A 165 5.23 -4.60 -3.84
N LYS A 166 5.02 -4.21 -2.57
CA LYS A 166 6.10 -3.70 -1.71
C LYS A 166 6.84 -4.87 -1.06
N ILE A 167 8.15 -4.88 -1.21
CA ILE A 167 9.03 -5.95 -0.71
C ILE A 167 10.09 -5.35 0.18
N ARG A 168 10.32 -6.00 1.31
CA ARG A 168 11.43 -5.75 2.21
C ARG A 168 12.38 -6.95 2.15
N GLU A 169 13.56 -6.74 1.59
CA GLU A 169 14.61 -7.74 1.50
C GLU A 169 15.56 -7.59 2.68
N ILE A 170 15.62 -8.60 3.54
CA ILE A 170 16.48 -8.61 4.71
C ILE A 170 17.84 -9.20 4.35
N LYS A 171 18.88 -8.45 4.62
CA LYS A 171 20.26 -8.94 4.57
C LYS A 171 20.63 -9.51 5.92
N LYS A 172 20.70 -10.83 6.00
CA LYS A 172 21.18 -11.53 7.20
C LYS A 172 22.69 -11.47 7.23
N GLY A 173 23.26 -11.01 8.35
CA GLY A 173 24.70 -11.05 8.60
C GLY A 173 25.21 -12.49 8.81
N ARG A 174 26.52 -12.62 8.87
CA ARG A 174 27.13 -13.89 9.26
C ARG A 174 26.71 -14.25 10.69
N PRO A 175 26.47 -15.54 11.00
CA PRO A 175 26.16 -15.95 12.36
C PRO A 175 27.23 -15.45 13.33
N ILE A 176 26.82 -14.81 14.40
CA ILE A 176 27.68 -14.42 15.49
C ILE A 176 27.56 -15.53 16.54
N ASP A 177 28.64 -16.23 16.84
CA ASP A 177 28.79 -17.30 17.82
C ASP A 177 28.18 -18.67 17.52
N MET A 178 28.58 -19.67 18.38
CA MET A 178 28.19 -21.08 18.33
C MET A 178 26.66 -21.33 18.38
N ALA A 179 25.86 -20.32 18.75
CA ALA A 179 24.39 -20.43 18.81
C ALA A 179 23.70 -20.25 17.44
N ASN A 180 24.46 -19.99 16.36
CA ASN A 180 23.94 -19.83 15.00
C ASN A 180 22.85 -18.75 14.86
N ILE A 181 22.85 -17.74 15.74
CA ILE A 181 21.89 -16.63 15.73
C ILE A 181 22.30 -15.64 14.63
N GLN A 182 21.44 -15.51 13.62
CA GLN A 182 21.63 -14.54 12.55
C GLN A 182 21.04 -13.19 12.94
N VAL A 183 21.88 -12.17 13.03
CA VAL A 183 21.46 -10.81 13.31
C VAL A 183 21.05 -10.12 12.00
N VAL A 184 19.93 -9.41 12.04
CA VAL A 184 19.48 -8.56 10.93
C VAL A 184 20.33 -7.29 10.94
N HIS A 185 21.19 -7.12 9.94
CA HIS A 185 22.08 -5.95 9.84
C HIS A 185 21.46 -4.81 9.04
N ASP A 186 20.72 -5.15 7.99
CA ASP A 186 20.18 -4.14 7.07
C ASP A 186 18.97 -4.70 6.32
N TYR A 187 18.09 -3.82 5.86
CA TYR A 187 16.98 -4.19 5.00
C TYR A 187 16.84 -3.18 3.86
N ASN A 188 16.56 -3.66 2.68
CA ASN A 188 16.23 -2.82 1.53
C ASN A 188 14.73 -2.93 1.24
N GLU A 189 14.06 -1.79 1.12
CA GLU A 189 12.67 -1.73 0.66
C GLU A 189 12.62 -1.26 -0.78
N TYR A 190 11.81 -1.94 -1.57
CA TYR A 190 11.54 -1.57 -2.95
C TYR A 190 10.17 -2.07 -3.38
N PHE A 191 9.66 -1.49 -4.46
CA PHE A 191 8.49 -2.02 -5.13
C PHE A 191 8.92 -2.92 -6.29
N LEU A 192 8.28 -4.07 -6.39
CA LEU A 192 8.43 -4.97 -7.53
C LEU A 192 7.22 -4.81 -8.45
N TYR A 193 7.47 -4.39 -9.69
CA TYR A 193 6.45 -4.27 -10.73
C TYR A 193 6.60 -5.35 -11.78
N ASN A 194 5.52 -6.02 -12.15
CA ASN A 194 5.46 -6.96 -13.25
C ASN A 194 4.17 -6.76 -14.03
N GLU A 195 4.28 -6.52 -15.33
CA GLU A 195 3.13 -6.26 -16.19
C GLU A 195 2.15 -7.43 -16.26
N LYS A 196 2.65 -8.68 -16.18
CA LYS A 196 1.84 -9.90 -16.17
C LYS A 196 1.23 -10.21 -14.80
N GLY A 197 1.56 -9.41 -13.79
CA GLY A 197 1.17 -9.60 -12.40
C GLY A 197 2.27 -10.25 -11.53
N VAL A 198 2.20 -10.01 -10.23
CA VAL A 198 3.15 -10.52 -9.23
C VAL A 198 2.56 -11.77 -8.56
N ALA A 199 2.26 -12.82 -9.32
CA ALA A 199 1.66 -14.04 -8.81
C ALA A 199 2.71 -15.16 -8.60
N GLY A 200 2.85 -15.59 -7.35
CA GLY A 200 3.43 -16.87 -7.00
C GLY A 200 4.96 -16.97 -6.88
N PRO A 201 5.42 -18.09 -6.32
CA PRO A 201 6.83 -18.40 -6.21
C PRO A 201 7.42 -18.69 -7.59
N GLY A 202 8.51 -18.03 -7.95
CA GLY A 202 9.21 -18.18 -9.22
C GLY A 202 9.05 -17.05 -10.22
N MET A 203 8.03 -16.17 -10.11
CA MET A 203 7.88 -14.99 -10.96
C MET A 203 8.68 -13.76 -10.49
N ALA A 204 9.39 -13.85 -9.39
CA ALA A 204 10.26 -12.79 -8.90
C ALA A 204 11.44 -12.46 -9.85
N SER A 205 11.75 -13.33 -10.78
CA SER A 205 12.92 -13.16 -11.65
C SER A 205 12.69 -12.26 -12.87
N GLY A 206 11.46 -11.79 -13.10
CA GLY A 206 11.12 -10.97 -14.29
C GLY A 206 10.53 -9.59 -13.98
N GLY A 207 10.50 -9.15 -12.71
CA GLY A 207 9.93 -7.85 -12.34
C GLY A 207 10.95 -6.71 -12.31
N ILE A 208 10.45 -5.49 -12.51
CA ILE A 208 11.24 -4.26 -12.40
C ILE A 208 11.24 -3.82 -10.94
N LYS A 209 12.45 -3.67 -10.34
CA LYS A 209 12.59 -3.08 -9.00
C LYS A 209 12.51 -1.56 -9.11
N ILE A 210 11.61 -0.97 -8.34
CA ILE A 210 11.34 0.47 -8.31
C ILE A 210 11.64 0.98 -6.90
N ALA A 211 12.32 2.10 -6.79
CA ALA A 211 12.62 2.74 -5.52
C ALA A 211 11.32 3.19 -4.80
N THR A 212 11.35 3.19 -3.47
CA THR A 212 10.17 3.53 -2.66
C THR A 212 9.71 4.97 -2.82
N ASP A 213 10.65 5.87 -3.10
CA ASP A 213 10.39 7.30 -3.34
C ASP A 213 9.65 7.58 -4.66
N ALA A 214 9.77 6.69 -5.66
CA ALA A 214 9.11 6.84 -6.96
C ALA A 214 7.61 6.44 -6.94
N ILE A 215 7.13 5.79 -5.87
CA ILE A 215 5.75 5.31 -5.76
C ILE A 215 5.07 6.00 -4.58
N ALA A 216 3.85 6.49 -4.80
CA ALA A 216 2.94 6.84 -3.73
C ALA A 216 2.05 5.62 -3.44
N PHE A 217 2.08 5.13 -2.21
CA PHE A 217 1.35 3.96 -1.75
C PHE A 217 0.46 4.32 -0.57
N CYS A 218 -0.83 4.02 -0.68
CA CYS A 218 -1.79 4.23 0.38
C CYS A 218 -2.53 2.91 0.67
N PRO A 219 -2.18 2.19 1.76
CA PRO A 219 -2.88 0.98 2.20
C PRO A 219 -4.17 1.34 2.96
N SER A 220 -5.09 0.37 3.10
CA SER A 220 -6.32 0.49 3.89
C SER A 220 -6.10 0.61 5.40
N GLY A 221 -4.90 0.26 5.87
CA GLY A 221 -4.63 0.09 7.30
C GLY A 221 -5.07 -1.26 7.87
N LEU A 222 -5.81 -2.07 7.12
CA LEU A 222 -6.17 -3.42 7.52
C LEU A 222 -5.08 -4.38 7.05
N VAL A 223 -4.45 -5.07 8.00
CA VAL A 223 -3.41 -6.05 7.71
C VAL A 223 -3.79 -7.42 8.28
N ASP A 224 -3.24 -8.47 7.69
CA ASP A 224 -3.38 -9.83 8.18
C ASP A 224 -2.72 -10.00 9.57
N LEU A 225 -3.06 -11.08 10.28
CA LEU A 225 -2.48 -11.44 11.59
C LEU A 225 -0.95 -11.46 11.56
N ASN A 226 -0.36 -11.88 10.45
CA ASN A 226 1.09 -11.90 10.26
C ASN A 226 1.65 -10.55 9.75
N LYS A 227 0.80 -9.54 9.54
CA LYS A 227 1.15 -8.22 8.99
C LYS A 227 1.88 -8.25 7.64
N ASN A 228 1.76 -9.36 6.90
CA ASN A 228 2.46 -9.57 5.62
C ASN A 228 1.63 -9.17 4.39
N MET A 229 0.34 -8.94 4.58
CA MET A 229 -0.57 -8.59 3.49
C MET A 229 -1.56 -7.51 3.94
N VAL A 230 -1.81 -6.56 3.05
CA VAL A 230 -2.89 -5.60 3.22
C VAL A 230 -4.21 -6.28 2.84
N MET A 231 -5.25 -6.08 3.64
CA MET A 231 -6.59 -6.55 3.35
C MET A 231 -7.50 -5.39 2.92
N GLY A 232 -8.42 -5.66 2.00
CA GLY A 232 -9.47 -4.71 1.63
C GLY A 232 -10.65 -4.79 2.60
N TYR A 233 -11.47 -3.73 2.64
CA TYR A 233 -12.70 -3.70 3.45
C TYR A 233 -13.68 -4.78 3.02
N MET A 234 -13.68 -5.16 1.73
CA MET A 234 -14.49 -6.24 1.17
C MET A 234 -14.13 -7.63 1.68
N HIS A 235 -13.00 -7.79 2.40
CA HIS A 235 -12.59 -9.09 2.93
C HIS A 235 -13.65 -9.71 3.84
N LYS A 236 -14.29 -8.91 4.67
CA LYS A 236 -15.36 -9.36 5.58
C LYS A 236 -16.64 -9.78 4.86
N ALA A 237 -16.86 -9.30 3.64
CA ALA A 237 -18.04 -9.62 2.84
C ALA A 237 -17.89 -10.93 2.04
N ILE A 238 -16.69 -11.50 1.91
CA ILE A 238 -16.44 -12.71 1.12
C ILE A 238 -17.34 -13.87 1.55
N LYS A 239 -17.34 -14.19 2.84
CA LYS A 239 -18.09 -15.33 3.37
C LYS A 239 -19.62 -15.14 3.28
N PRO A 240 -20.20 -14.02 3.76
CA PRO A 240 -21.64 -13.77 3.65
C PRO A 240 -22.15 -13.79 2.20
N VAL A 241 -21.44 -13.17 1.27
CA VAL A 241 -21.86 -13.13 -0.15
C VAL A 241 -21.83 -14.52 -0.78
N ASN A 242 -20.79 -15.31 -0.51
CA ASN A 242 -20.76 -16.69 -1.01
C ASN A 242 -21.92 -17.53 -0.44
N GLN A 243 -22.26 -17.36 0.84
CA GLN A 243 -23.42 -18.04 1.45
C GLN A 243 -24.73 -17.58 0.83
N LEU A 244 -24.90 -16.27 0.57
CA LEU A 244 -26.08 -15.74 -0.10
C LEU A 244 -26.24 -16.36 -1.50
N ARG A 245 -25.21 -16.37 -2.32
CA ARG A 245 -25.23 -17.01 -3.66
C ARG A 245 -25.66 -18.47 -3.59
N MET A 246 -25.12 -19.23 -2.62
CA MET A 246 -25.51 -20.64 -2.46
C MET A 246 -27.00 -20.79 -2.09
N ILE A 247 -27.55 -19.91 -1.29
CA ILE A 247 -28.98 -19.92 -0.91
C ILE A 247 -29.84 -19.53 -2.12
N GLU A 248 -29.45 -18.52 -2.87
CA GLU A 248 -30.15 -18.11 -4.11
C GLU A 248 -30.22 -19.25 -5.11
N ASP A 249 -29.07 -19.91 -5.38
CA ASP A 249 -29.00 -21.08 -6.25
C ASP A 249 -29.90 -22.22 -5.74
N ALA A 250 -29.87 -22.50 -4.45
CA ALA A 250 -30.69 -23.56 -3.84
C ALA A 250 -32.20 -23.27 -3.98
N VAL A 251 -32.62 -22.00 -3.81
CA VAL A 251 -34.03 -21.58 -3.97
C VAL A 251 -34.49 -21.73 -5.42
N VAL A 252 -33.63 -21.37 -6.39
CA VAL A 252 -33.91 -21.55 -7.82
C VAL A 252 -34.10 -23.02 -8.15
N ILE A 253 -33.16 -23.87 -7.72
CA ILE A 253 -33.24 -25.35 -7.94
C ILE A 253 -34.51 -25.91 -7.30
N TYR A 254 -34.85 -25.51 -6.07
CA TYR A 254 -36.06 -25.98 -5.40
C TYR A 254 -37.35 -25.58 -6.16
N ARG A 255 -37.40 -24.37 -6.72
CA ARG A 255 -38.56 -23.91 -7.51
C ARG A 255 -38.70 -24.63 -8.86
N ILE A 256 -37.58 -25.00 -9.50
CA ILE A 256 -37.58 -25.73 -10.75
C ILE A 256 -37.99 -27.20 -10.54
N ALA A 257 -37.57 -27.80 -9.43
CA ALA A 257 -37.82 -29.20 -9.10
C ALA A 257 -39.23 -29.48 -8.57
N ARG A 258 -40.02 -28.45 -8.28
CA ARG A 258 -41.40 -28.53 -7.79
C ARG A 258 -42.42 -28.32 -8.96
#